data_5e5667ad5accb228b0798fc3cde159f5
#
_entry.id   5e5667ad5accb228b0798fc3cde159f5
#
_cell.length_a   1.000
_cell.length_b   1.000
_cell.length_c   1.000
_cell.angle_alpha   90.00
_cell.angle_beta   90.00
_cell.angle_gamma   90.00
#
_symmetry.space_group_name_H-M   'P 1'
#
loop_
_entity.id
_entity.type
_entity.pdbx_description
1 polymer ?
#
loop_
_entity_poly.entity_id
_entity_poly.type
_entity_poly.pdbx_seq_one_letter_code
_entity_poly.pdbx_strand_id
1 'polypeptide(L)'
;MSFFCGLPLLECVYCLGCARWVWKKFLYTAGKESENWGLADAGEFEPIPRICRYILAVYEEDLRNPLWAPPGGYGLNPDWVILRKNDKETQENVSPYMIYLDHDNADIVVAIRGLNVAKESDYKVLLDNKLGQTKFNGGYVHNGLLKAAQWVLDAECEVFREVIERYPSYTLTFAGHSLGAGVVTLLTILVIQNREKFGNIERKRIRCFAIAPARCISLNLALRYADVINSVVLQVKFMTYYE
;
A
#
# COMPACT_ATOMS: atom_id res chain seq x y z
N MET A 1 11.00 -0.90 51.89
CA MET A 1 9.57 -0.59 51.70
C MET A 1 9.14 -0.28 50.24
N SER A 2 10.01 -0.43 49.23
CA SER A 2 9.70 -0.06 47.85
C SER A 2 9.16 -1.17 46.94
N PHE A 3 9.27 -2.43 47.30
CA PHE A 3 8.88 -3.56 46.46
C PHE A 3 7.38 -3.88 46.47
N PHE A 4 6.64 -3.51 47.50
CA PHE A 4 5.21 -3.82 47.59
C PHE A 4 4.29 -2.85 46.87
N CYS A 5 4.74 -1.66 46.51
CA CYS A 5 3.92 -0.69 45.73
C CYS A 5 3.97 -0.91 44.21
N GLY A 6 4.97 -1.61 43.71
CA GLY A 6 5.12 -1.81 42.25
C GLY A 6 4.22 -2.92 41.67
N LEU A 7 3.94 -3.95 42.47
CA LEU A 7 3.10 -5.08 42.05
C LEU A 7 1.65 -4.66 41.75
N PRO A 8 0.96 -3.93 42.63
CA PRO A 8 -0.41 -3.45 42.37
C PRO A 8 -0.48 -2.53 41.13
N LEU A 9 0.55 -1.70 40.93
CA LEU A 9 0.62 -0.82 39.77
C LEU A 9 0.76 -1.61 38.44
N LEU A 10 1.60 -2.65 38.42
CA LEU A 10 1.75 -3.54 37.28
C LEU A 10 0.46 -4.33 37.01
N GLU A 11 -0.23 -4.81 38.07
CA GLU A 11 -1.51 -5.48 37.92
C GLU A 11 -2.58 -4.53 37.36
N CYS A 12 -2.64 -3.28 37.87
CA CYS A 12 -3.54 -2.27 37.30
C CYS A 12 -3.25 -1.97 35.83
N VAL A 13 -1.98 -1.81 35.44
CA VAL A 13 -1.58 -1.59 34.04
C VAL A 13 -1.95 -2.77 33.17
N TYR A 14 -1.74 -4.01 33.67
CA TYR A 14 -2.13 -5.22 32.97
C TYR A 14 -3.65 -5.33 32.81
N CYS A 15 -4.42 -5.09 33.87
CA CYS A 15 -5.89 -5.09 33.82
C CYS A 15 -6.45 -4.02 32.87
N LEU A 16 -5.87 -2.81 32.88
CA LEU A 16 -6.23 -1.75 31.94
C LEU A 16 -5.87 -2.11 30.50
N GLY A 17 -4.73 -2.77 30.30
CA GLY A 17 -4.31 -3.32 29.00
C GLY A 17 -5.29 -4.37 28.48
N CYS A 18 -5.68 -5.33 29.34
CA CYS A 18 -6.67 -6.35 29.02
C CYS A 18 -8.06 -5.74 28.75
N ALA A 19 -8.53 -4.82 29.60
CA ALA A 19 -9.80 -4.13 29.40
C ALA A 19 -9.82 -3.35 28.08
N ARG A 20 -8.73 -2.65 27.77
CA ARG A 20 -8.58 -1.91 26.52
C ARG A 20 -8.54 -2.88 25.31
N TRP A 21 -7.87 -4.03 25.45
CA TRP A 21 -7.83 -5.07 24.40
C TRP A 21 -9.22 -5.66 24.14
N VAL A 22 -9.95 -6.03 25.21
CA VAL A 22 -11.34 -6.53 25.13
C VAL A 22 -12.24 -5.47 24.51
N TRP A 23 -12.15 -4.21 24.97
CA TRP A 23 -12.92 -3.09 24.43
C TRP A 23 -12.65 -2.89 22.94
N LYS A 24 -11.37 -2.91 22.54
CA LYS A 24 -11.00 -2.85 21.11
C LYS A 24 -11.56 -4.03 20.33
N LYS A 25 -11.55 -5.25 20.89
CA LYS A 25 -12.08 -6.44 20.25
C LYS A 25 -13.61 -6.38 20.08
N PHE A 26 -14.32 -5.78 21.04
CA PHE A 26 -15.75 -5.52 20.93
C PHE A 26 -16.12 -4.44 19.92
N LEU A 27 -15.34 -3.36 19.86
CA LEU A 27 -15.52 -2.29 18.88
C LEU A 27 -15.07 -2.67 17.47
N TYR A 28 -14.28 -3.74 17.33
CA TYR A 28 -13.68 -4.17 16.09
C TYR A 28 -14.54 -5.24 15.40
N THR A 29 -15.67 -4.81 14.88
CA THR A 29 -16.52 -5.67 14.02
C THR A 29 -15.96 -5.83 12.61
N ALA A 30 -15.05 -4.97 12.18
CA ALA A 30 -14.49 -4.95 10.83
C ALA A 30 -13.74 -6.23 10.39
N GLY A 31 -13.38 -7.13 11.33
CA GLY A 31 -12.82 -8.44 10.99
C GLY A 31 -13.86 -9.53 10.82
N LYS A 32 -15.05 -9.40 11.45
CA LYS A 32 -16.10 -10.41 11.38
C LYS A 32 -16.87 -10.38 10.05
N GLU A 33 -17.00 -9.21 9.45
CA GLU A 33 -17.65 -9.08 8.14
C GLU A 33 -16.85 -9.78 7.04
N SER A 34 -15.51 -9.72 7.11
CA SER A 34 -14.64 -10.38 6.12
C SER A 34 -14.67 -11.91 6.20
N GLU A 35 -15.09 -12.50 7.33
CA GLU A 35 -15.22 -13.96 7.47
C GLU A 35 -16.28 -14.54 6.52
N ASN A 36 -17.25 -13.72 6.12
CA ASN A 36 -18.34 -14.09 5.23
C ASN A 36 -18.10 -13.68 3.76
N TRP A 37 -17.00 -13.00 3.47
CA TRP A 37 -16.69 -12.64 2.09
C TRP A 37 -16.25 -13.89 1.32
N GLY A 38 -16.70 -13.99 0.07
CA GLY A 38 -16.25 -15.03 -0.84
C GLY A 38 -14.75 -14.93 -1.09
N LEU A 39 -14.15 -16.05 -1.46
CA LEU A 39 -12.79 -16.04 -1.99
C LEU A 39 -12.79 -15.33 -3.35
N ALA A 40 -11.69 -14.65 -3.68
CA ALA A 40 -11.47 -14.10 -5.00
C ALA A 40 -11.59 -15.21 -6.05
N ASP A 41 -12.22 -14.92 -7.18
CA ASP A 41 -12.26 -15.87 -8.28
C ASP A 41 -10.90 -15.97 -8.98
N ALA A 42 -10.76 -16.94 -9.90
CA ALA A 42 -9.48 -17.16 -10.59
C ALA A 42 -9.04 -15.95 -11.41
N GLY A 43 -9.99 -15.22 -12.01
CA GLY A 43 -9.69 -14.03 -12.81
C GLY A 43 -9.25 -12.83 -11.97
N GLU A 44 -9.86 -12.66 -10.80
CA GLU A 44 -9.47 -11.63 -9.83
C GLU A 44 -8.08 -11.92 -9.24
N PHE A 45 -7.75 -13.19 -9.02
CA PHE A 45 -6.48 -13.61 -8.43
C PHE A 45 -5.33 -13.65 -9.44
N GLU A 46 -5.59 -13.86 -10.73
CA GLU A 46 -4.59 -14.05 -11.78
C GLU A 46 -3.47 -13.00 -11.76
N PRO A 47 -3.74 -11.68 -11.68
CA PRO A 47 -2.69 -10.66 -11.71
C PRO A 47 -1.85 -10.58 -10.42
N ILE A 48 -2.33 -11.10 -9.29
CA ILE A 48 -1.73 -10.90 -7.97
C ILE A 48 -0.29 -11.43 -7.88
N PRO A 49 0.04 -12.67 -8.33
CA PRO A 49 1.41 -13.17 -8.27
C PRO A 49 2.41 -12.30 -9.06
N ARG A 50 2.00 -11.78 -10.23
CA ARG A 50 2.80 -10.87 -11.04
C ARG A 50 3.03 -9.55 -10.30
N ILE A 51 1.97 -8.96 -9.78
CA ILE A 51 2.01 -7.69 -9.01
C ILE A 51 2.92 -7.83 -7.77
N CYS A 52 2.85 -8.95 -7.06
CA CYS A 52 3.72 -9.21 -5.92
C CYS A 52 5.21 -9.22 -6.30
N ARG A 53 5.57 -9.71 -7.50
CA ARG A 53 6.96 -9.69 -7.98
C ARG A 53 7.50 -8.27 -8.12
N TYR A 54 6.72 -7.33 -8.66
CA TYR A 54 7.13 -5.93 -8.74
C TYR A 54 7.35 -5.33 -7.35
N ILE A 55 6.44 -5.57 -6.42
CA ILE A 55 6.55 -5.06 -5.05
C ILE A 55 7.80 -5.61 -4.36
N LEU A 56 8.06 -6.91 -4.50
CA LEU A 56 9.25 -7.56 -3.93
C LEU A 56 10.54 -7.05 -4.58
N ALA A 57 10.53 -6.81 -5.89
CA ALA A 57 11.68 -6.29 -6.61
C ALA A 57 12.13 -4.90 -6.12
N VAL A 58 11.23 -4.10 -5.51
CA VAL A 58 11.60 -2.80 -4.93
C VAL A 58 12.54 -2.96 -3.72
N TYR A 59 12.55 -4.12 -3.06
CA TYR A 59 13.45 -4.37 -1.91
C TYR A 59 14.89 -4.67 -2.33
N GLU A 60 15.12 -5.01 -3.60
CA GLU A 60 16.47 -5.25 -4.13
C GLU A 60 17.20 -3.93 -4.39
N GLU A 61 18.50 -3.93 -4.25
CA GLU A 61 19.35 -2.81 -4.67
C GLU A 61 19.63 -2.87 -6.17
N ASP A 62 19.90 -4.06 -6.69
CA ASP A 62 20.17 -4.31 -8.10
C ASP A 62 19.35 -5.50 -8.62
N LEU A 63 18.47 -5.24 -9.60
CA LEU A 63 17.64 -6.28 -10.21
C LEU A 63 18.43 -7.23 -11.12
N ARG A 64 19.66 -6.85 -11.55
CA ARG A 64 20.54 -7.73 -12.31
C ARG A 64 21.23 -8.76 -11.42
N ASN A 65 21.38 -8.42 -10.16
CA ASN A 65 22.04 -9.27 -9.16
C ASN A 65 21.22 -9.31 -7.85
N PRO A 66 19.99 -9.82 -7.89
CA PRO A 66 19.07 -9.78 -6.75
C PRO A 66 19.54 -10.70 -5.63
N LEU A 67 19.42 -10.22 -4.38
CA LEU A 67 19.79 -10.96 -3.18
C LEU A 67 18.65 -11.85 -2.62
N TRP A 68 17.41 -11.41 -2.84
CA TRP A 68 16.21 -12.01 -2.23
C TRP A 68 15.22 -12.58 -3.24
N ALA A 69 15.66 -12.74 -4.50
CA ALA A 69 14.79 -13.28 -5.53
C ALA A 69 14.33 -14.70 -5.21
N PRO A 70 13.08 -15.03 -5.51
CA PRO A 70 12.60 -16.41 -5.42
C PRO A 70 13.34 -17.31 -6.42
N PRO A 71 13.30 -18.65 -6.24
CA PRO A 71 13.82 -19.55 -7.24
C PRO A 71 13.26 -19.23 -8.64
N GLY A 72 14.14 -19.05 -9.63
CA GLY A 72 13.79 -18.61 -10.98
C GLY A 72 13.74 -17.09 -11.17
N GLY A 73 14.11 -16.29 -10.16
CA GLY A 73 14.17 -14.83 -10.24
C GLY A 73 12.80 -14.16 -10.14
N TYR A 74 12.79 -12.83 -10.31
CA TYR A 74 11.53 -12.06 -10.35
C TYR A 74 10.82 -12.15 -11.70
N GLY A 75 11.50 -12.64 -12.76
CA GLY A 75 10.97 -12.61 -14.13
C GLY A 75 10.81 -11.19 -14.67
N LEU A 76 11.60 -10.24 -14.16
CA LEU A 76 11.60 -8.85 -14.61
C LEU A 76 12.84 -8.56 -15.44
N ASN A 77 12.67 -7.82 -16.54
CA ASN A 77 13.78 -7.31 -17.32
C ASN A 77 14.31 -6.02 -16.66
N PRO A 78 15.55 -5.99 -16.15
CA PRO A 78 16.12 -4.80 -15.52
C PRO A 78 16.18 -3.56 -16.43
N ASP A 79 16.23 -3.76 -17.75
CA ASP A 79 16.31 -2.68 -18.74
C ASP A 79 14.96 -1.97 -18.96
N TRP A 80 13.88 -2.52 -18.42
CA TRP A 80 12.52 -1.94 -18.45
C TRP A 80 12.22 -1.07 -17.21
N VAL A 81 13.17 -0.89 -16.31
CA VAL A 81 13.06 0.05 -15.20
C VAL A 81 13.24 1.46 -15.74
N ILE A 82 12.17 2.26 -15.69
CA ILE A 82 12.19 3.67 -16.10
C ILE A 82 12.85 4.51 -15.01
N LEU A 83 12.45 4.26 -13.77
CA LEU A 83 12.91 5.02 -12.62
C LEU A 83 12.92 4.13 -11.38
N ARG A 84 13.92 4.34 -10.54
CA ARG A 84 13.98 3.75 -9.22
C ARG A 84 14.49 4.80 -8.24
N LYS A 85 13.84 4.94 -7.11
CA LYS A 85 14.29 5.84 -6.02
C LYS A 85 14.42 5.07 -4.72
N ASN A 86 15.58 5.23 -4.10
CA ASN A 86 15.90 4.70 -2.78
C ASN A 86 15.56 5.74 -1.68
N ASP A 87 15.78 5.40 -0.40
CA ASP A 87 15.47 6.26 0.75
C ASP A 87 16.15 7.65 0.68
N LYS A 88 17.37 7.76 0.10
CA LYS A 88 18.08 9.04 -0.03
C LYS A 88 17.45 9.92 -1.10
N GLU A 89 17.07 9.33 -2.21
CA GLU A 89 16.47 10.02 -3.36
C GLU A 89 15.03 10.45 -3.07
N THR A 90 14.32 9.71 -2.23
CA THR A 90 12.99 10.09 -1.74
C THR A 90 13.03 11.13 -0.63
N GLN A 91 14.24 11.51 -0.17
CA GLN A 91 14.43 12.43 0.96
C GLN A 91 13.61 12.02 2.19
N GLU A 92 13.43 10.71 2.38
CA GLU A 92 12.65 10.12 3.46
C GLU A 92 11.15 10.55 3.51
N ASN A 93 10.62 11.15 2.44
CA ASN A 93 9.21 11.54 2.37
C ASN A 93 8.27 10.37 2.05
N VAL A 94 8.81 9.33 1.42
CA VAL A 94 8.10 8.11 1.06
C VAL A 94 9.08 6.94 1.03
N SER A 95 8.58 5.72 1.26
CA SER A 95 9.36 4.49 1.07
C SER A 95 9.87 4.36 -0.36
N PRO A 96 11.00 3.68 -0.60
CA PRO A 96 11.51 3.39 -1.93
C PRO A 96 10.46 2.88 -2.90
N TYR A 97 10.60 3.29 -4.15
CA TYR A 97 9.68 2.89 -5.22
C TYR A 97 10.37 2.74 -6.57
N MET A 98 9.66 2.13 -7.49
CA MET A 98 10.10 1.85 -8.84
C MET A 98 8.97 2.13 -9.83
N ILE A 99 9.31 2.71 -10.98
CA ILE A 99 8.44 2.76 -12.16
C ILE A 99 9.01 1.79 -13.18
N TYR A 100 8.21 0.82 -13.57
CA TYR A 100 8.58 -0.27 -14.46
C TYR A 100 7.64 -0.34 -15.65
N LEU A 101 8.21 -0.54 -16.84
CA LEU A 101 7.46 -0.64 -18.08
C LEU A 101 7.37 -2.10 -18.49
N ASP A 102 6.25 -2.74 -18.20
CA ASP A 102 6.00 -4.13 -18.55
C ASP A 102 5.49 -4.23 -19.99
N HIS A 103 6.41 -4.48 -20.92
CA HIS A 103 6.07 -4.63 -22.32
C HIS A 103 5.30 -5.92 -22.63
N ASP A 104 5.48 -6.98 -21.84
CA ASP A 104 4.81 -8.26 -22.03
C ASP A 104 3.31 -8.19 -21.71
N ASN A 105 2.95 -7.33 -20.72
CA ASN A 105 1.57 -7.17 -20.27
C ASN A 105 0.96 -5.80 -20.64
N ALA A 106 1.66 -4.98 -21.41
CA ALA A 106 1.27 -3.61 -21.76
C ALA A 106 0.87 -2.79 -20.51
N ASP A 107 1.76 -2.72 -19.51
CA ASP A 107 1.47 -2.16 -18.19
C ASP A 107 2.59 -1.20 -17.74
N ILE A 108 2.24 -0.04 -17.26
CA ILE A 108 3.13 0.92 -16.57
C ILE A 108 2.93 0.68 -15.09
N VAL A 109 3.91 0.08 -14.42
CA VAL A 109 3.77 -0.33 -13.02
C VAL A 109 4.54 0.61 -12.10
N VAL A 110 3.84 1.20 -11.13
CA VAL A 110 4.43 1.99 -10.04
C VAL A 110 4.37 1.14 -8.78
N ALA A 111 5.49 0.61 -8.35
CA ALA A 111 5.58 -0.26 -7.18
C ALA A 111 6.23 0.47 -6.00
N ILE A 112 5.59 0.46 -4.82
CA ILE A 112 6.09 1.10 -3.59
C ILE A 112 6.30 0.04 -2.51
N ARG A 113 7.49 0.06 -1.88
CA ARG A 113 7.87 -0.83 -0.78
C ARG A 113 7.00 -0.59 0.46
N GLY A 114 6.82 -1.63 1.25
CA GLY A 114 6.21 -1.56 2.58
C GLY A 114 7.13 -0.97 3.66
N LEU A 115 6.63 -0.95 4.90
CA LEU A 115 7.34 -0.47 6.08
C LEU A 115 8.67 -1.21 6.27
N ASN A 116 9.75 -0.46 6.47
CA ASN A 116 11.01 -0.98 6.99
C ASN A 116 11.13 -0.60 8.47
N VAL A 117 11.08 -1.61 9.34
CA VAL A 117 11.12 -1.41 10.80
C VAL A 117 12.42 -0.78 11.31
N ALA A 118 13.49 -0.79 10.51
CA ALA A 118 14.76 -0.14 10.82
C ALA A 118 14.82 1.34 10.40
N LYS A 119 13.77 1.86 9.72
CA LYS A 119 13.75 3.23 9.19
C LYS A 119 12.78 4.11 9.96
N GLU A 120 13.31 5.14 10.61
CA GLU A 120 12.53 6.11 11.38
C GLU A 120 11.55 6.90 10.48
N SER A 121 11.96 7.20 9.25
CA SER A 121 11.14 7.89 8.25
C SER A 121 9.81 7.19 7.96
N ASP A 122 9.85 5.86 7.83
CA ASP A 122 8.66 5.06 7.58
C ASP A 122 7.67 5.13 8.76
N TYR A 123 8.20 5.15 10.00
CA TYR A 123 7.37 5.35 11.19
C TYR A 123 6.78 6.75 11.26
N LYS A 124 7.51 7.79 10.87
CA LYS A 124 7.00 9.16 10.81
C LYS A 124 5.79 9.25 9.90
N VAL A 125 5.86 8.63 8.71
CA VAL A 125 4.74 8.56 7.77
C VAL A 125 3.56 7.83 8.38
N LEU A 126 3.79 6.66 9.02
CA LEU A 126 2.74 5.84 9.62
C LEU A 126 2.08 6.51 10.84
N LEU A 127 2.85 7.22 11.66
CA LEU A 127 2.38 7.85 12.90
C LEU A 127 1.73 9.22 12.67
N ASP A 128 1.99 9.89 11.54
CA ASP A 128 1.30 11.13 11.16
C ASP A 128 -0.14 10.85 10.71
N ASN A 129 -0.86 10.17 11.58
CA ASN A 129 -2.25 9.80 11.34
C ASN A 129 -3.20 10.70 12.14
N LYS A 130 -3.51 11.86 11.70
CA LYS A 130 -4.48 12.76 12.34
C LYS A 130 -5.91 12.18 12.30
N LEU A 131 -6.11 11.05 12.93
CA LEU A 131 -7.30 10.19 12.99
C LEU A 131 -8.61 10.91 12.64
N GLY A 132 -9.12 10.69 11.43
CA GLY A 132 -10.38 11.25 10.96
C GLY A 132 -10.43 12.78 10.81
N GLN A 133 -9.29 13.48 10.89
CA GLN A 133 -9.24 14.95 10.81
C GLN A 133 -8.83 15.43 9.43
N THR A 134 -8.04 14.65 8.67
CA THR A 134 -7.61 15.06 7.34
C THR A 134 -8.73 14.81 6.34
N LYS A 135 -9.44 15.87 6.00
CA LYS A 135 -10.50 15.84 4.99
C LYS A 135 -9.89 15.80 3.59
N PHE A 136 -10.42 14.96 2.74
CA PHE A 136 -10.00 14.81 1.37
C PHE A 136 -11.16 14.32 0.50
N ASN A 137 -11.49 15.02 -0.57
CA ASN A 137 -12.50 14.64 -1.57
C ASN A 137 -13.85 14.13 -0.99
N GLY A 138 -14.35 14.82 0.04
CA GLY A 138 -15.61 14.48 0.71
C GLY A 138 -15.54 13.30 1.68
N GLY A 139 -14.34 12.81 1.99
CA GLY A 139 -14.08 11.79 3.00
C GLY A 139 -12.92 12.16 3.90
N TYR A 140 -12.35 11.15 4.57
CA TYR A 140 -11.18 11.28 5.43
C TYR A 140 -10.09 10.33 4.98
N VAL A 141 -8.85 10.76 5.15
CA VAL A 141 -7.66 10.00 4.77
C VAL A 141 -6.59 10.06 5.85
N HIS A 142 -5.65 9.13 5.78
CA HIS A 142 -4.46 9.12 6.60
C HIS A 142 -3.50 10.23 6.15
N ASN A 143 -3.16 11.16 7.04
CA ASN A 143 -2.40 12.37 6.73
C ASN A 143 -1.01 12.08 6.15
N GLY A 144 -0.21 11.27 6.84
CA GLY A 144 1.16 10.96 6.39
C GLY A 144 1.19 10.22 5.06
N LEU A 145 0.27 9.28 4.84
CA LEU A 145 0.17 8.56 3.56
C LEU A 145 -0.27 9.48 2.42
N LEU A 146 -1.16 10.45 2.68
CA LEU A 146 -1.53 11.46 1.68
C LEU A 146 -0.34 12.34 1.30
N LYS A 147 0.45 12.80 2.28
CA LYS A 147 1.66 13.58 2.02
C LYS A 147 2.68 12.81 1.20
N ALA A 148 2.90 11.53 1.54
CA ALA A 148 3.80 10.66 0.79
C ALA A 148 3.32 10.45 -0.65
N ALA A 149 2.02 10.21 -0.86
CA ALA A 149 1.42 10.09 -2.18
C ALA A 149 1.52 11.39 -2.99
N GLN A 150 1.27 12.54 -2.37
CA GLN A 150 1.43 13.84 -3.02
C GLN A 150 2.88 14.10 -3.41
N TRP A 151 3.83 13.76 -2.56
CA TRP A 151 5.26 13.90 -2.86
C TRP A 151 5.64 13.08 -4.11
N VAL A 152 5.20 11.80 -4.21
CA VAL A 152 5.45 10.98 -5.41
C VAL A 152 4.81 11.60 -6.64
N LEU A 153 3.57 12.07 -6.54
CA LEU A 153 2.87 12.71 -7.64
C LEU A 153 3.63 13.92 -8.17
N ASP A 154 4.07 14.80 -7.25
CA ASP A 154 4.76 16.04 -7.60
C ASP A 154 6.17 15.75 -8.16
N ALA A 155 6.88 14.78 -7.57
CA ALA A 155 8.23 14.40 -8.01
C ALA A 155 8.24 13.72 -9.39
N GLU A 156 7.21 12.95 -9.72
CA GLU A 156 7.19 12.11 -10.92
C GLU A 156 6.12 12.54 -11.94
N CYS A 157 5.53 13.71 -11.77
CA CYS A 157 4.47 14.22 -12.66
C CYS A 157 4.86 14.18 -14.14
N GLU A 158 6.07 14.64 -14.46
CA GLU A 158 6.59 14.66 -15.82
C GLU A 158 6.85 13.26 -16.36
N VAL A 159 7.44 12.38 -15.53
CA VAL A 159 7.69 10.97 -15.91
C VAL A 159 6.38 10.27 -16.20
N PHE A 160 5.37 10.44 -15.34
CA PHE A 160 4.04 9.85 -15.57
C PHE A 160 3.43 10.36 -16.88
N ARG A 161 3.47 11.67 -17.13
CA ARG A 161 2.95 12.24 -18.36
C ARG A 161 3.64 11.65 -19.58
N GLU A 162 4.98 11.68 -19.62
CA GLU A 162 5.76 11.19 -20.73
C GLU A 162 5.47 9.71 -21.05
N VAL A 163 5.48 8.85 -20.03
CA VAL A 163 5.28 7.43 -20.21
C VAL A 163 3.84 7.11 -20.64
N ILE A 164 2.85 7.78 -20.07
CA ILE A 164 1.42 7.60 -20.41
C ILE A 164 1.15 8.03 -21.87
N GLU A 165 1.72 9.16 -22.30
CA GLU A 165 1.57 9.66 -23.66
C GLU A 165 2.30 8.78 -24.69
N ARG A 166 3.48 8.28 -24.31
CA ARG A 166 4.31 7.39 -25.16
C ARG A 166 3.67 6.01 -25.36
N TYR A 167 2.94 5.53 -24.35
CA TYR A 167 2.30 4.21 -24.36
C TYR A 167 0.79 4.31 -24.14
N PRO A 168 0.03 4.86 -25.10
CA PRO A 168 -1.38 5.18 -24.92
C PRO A 168 -2.30 3.97 -24.78
N SER A 169 -1.82 2.76 -25.13
CA SER A 169 -2.56 1.50 -24.98
C SER A 169 -2.27 0.77 -23.65
N TYR A 170 -1.23 1.20 -22.90
CA TYR A 170 -0.86 0.53 -21.66
C TYR A 170 -1.77 0.95 -20.51
N THR A 171 -1.96 0.04 -19.57
CA THR A 171 -2.55 0.35 -18.26
C THR A 171 -1.53 1.06 -17.38
N LEU A 172 -2.02 1.85 -16.41
CA LEU A 172 -1.23 2.42 -15.32
C LEU A 172 -1.61 1.70 -14.04
N THR A 173 -0.70 0.87 -13.54
CA THR A 173 -0.93 0.03 -12.37
C THR A 173 -0.09 0.51 -11.19
N PHE A 174 -0.76 0.85 -10.11
CA PHE A 174 -0.14 1.18 -8.83
C PHE A 174 -0.15 -0.06 -7.93
N ALA A 175 1.01 -0.43 -7.39
CA ALA A 175 1.18 -1.63 -6.58
C ALA A 175 1.95 -1.33 -5.29
N GLY A 176 1.52 -1.86 -4.18
CA GLY A 176 2.21 -1.65 -2.90
C GLY A 176 1.82 -2.67 -1.85
N HIS A 177 2.68 -2.82 -0.85
CA HIS A 177 2.45 -3.70 0.30
C HIS A 177 2.42 -2.88 1.59
N SER A 178 1.52 -3.19 2.50
CA SER A 178 1.43 -2.61 3.85
C SER A 178 1.39 -1.06 3.80
N LEU A 179 2.45 -0.37 4.28
CA LEU A 179 2.59 1.08 4.21
C LEU A 179 2.53 1.59 2.76
N GLY A 180 3.30 0.94 1.86
CA GLY A 180 3.29 1.26 0.43
C GLY A 180 1.93 1.08 -0.22
N ALA A 181 1.13 0.09 0.23
CA ALA A 181 -0.24 -0.10 -0.24
C ALA A 181 -1.14 1.10 0.09
N GLY A 182 -0.97 1.68 1.28
CA GLY A 182 -1.67 2.92 1.66
C GLY A 182 -1.26 4.11 0.80
N VAL A 183 0.04 4.24 0.49
CA VAL A 183 0.55 5.31 -0.38
C VAL A 183 0.01 5.16 -1.81
N VAL A 184 0.10 3.97 -2.43
CA VAL A 184 -0.40 3.76 -3.80
C VAL A 184 -1.90 3.93 -3.90
N THR A 185 -2.67 3.59 -2.87
CA THR A 185 -4.11 3.84 -2.80
C THR A 185 -4.41 5.34 -2.95
N LEU A 186 -3.73 6.19 -2.18
CA LEU A 186 -3.93 7.64 -2.22
C LEU A 186 -3.35 8.25 -3.49
N LEU A 187 -2.21 7.75 -3.98
CA LEU A 187 -1.62 8.18 -5.25
C LEU A 187 -2.56 7.89 -6.42
N THR A 188 -3.20 6.72 -6.44
CA THR A 188 -4.21 6.37 -7.45
C THR A 188 -5.36 7.37 -7.46
N ILE A 189 -5.88 7.74 -6.29
CA ILE A 189 -6.95 8.73 -6.18
C ILE A 189 -6.48 10.10 -6.68
N LEU A 190 -5.27 10.53 -6.30
CA LEU A 190 -4.68 11.80 -6.76
C LEU A 190 -4.51 11.83 -8.28
N VAL A 191 -4.01 10.76 -8.89
CA VAL A 191 -3.86 10.67 -10.35
C VAL A 191 -5.22 10.73 -11.05
N ILE A 192 -6.23 10.03 -10.53
CA ILE A 192 -7.60 10.07 -11.09
C ILE A 192 -8.18 11.49 -11.01
N GLN A 193 -7.90 12.23 -9.95
CA GLN A 193 -8.40 13.61 -9.80
C GLN A 193 -7.68 14.63 -10.68
N ASN A 194 -6.44 14.33 -11.07
CA ASN A 194 -5.58 15.21 -11.87
C ASN A 194 -5.29 14.64 -13.27
N ARG A 195 -6.19 13.85 -13.85
CA ARG A 195 -5.96 13.16 -15.14
C ARG A 195 -5.59 14.09 -16.28
N GLU A 196 -6.05 15.33 -16.23
CA GLU A 196 -5.72 16.37 -17.21
C GLU A 196 -4.21 16.66 -17.27
N LYS A 197 -3.48 16.46 -16.17
CA LYS A 197 -2.01 16.61 -16.13
C LYS A 197 -1.27 15.44 -16.80
N PHE A 198 -1.98 14.33 -17.04
CA PHE A 198 -1.43 13.07 -17.54
C PHE A 198 -2.08 12.65 -18.87
N GLY A 199 -2.23 13.60 -19.80
CA GLY A 199 -2.80 13.34 -21.13
C GLY A 199 -4.25 12.85 -21.10
N ASN A 200 -5.02 13.20 -20.06
CA ASN A 200 -6.41 12.75 -19.86
C ASN A 200 -6.56 11.22 -19.87
N ILE A 201 -5.62 10.49 -19.28
CA ILE A 201 -5.68 9.05 -19.19
C ILE A 201 -7.08 8.56 -18.77
N GLU A 202 -7.64 7.61 -19.49
CA GLU A 202 -8.95 7.06 -19.19
C GLU A 202 -8.94 6.33 -17.83
N ARG A 203 -9.97 6.54 -17.01
CA ARG A 203 -10.10 5.92 -15.70
C ARG A 203 -9.98 4.38 -15.76
N LYS A 204 -10.52 3.75 -16.80
CA LYS A 204 -10.46 2.28 -17.00
C LYS A 204 -9.04 1.74 -17.23
N ARG A 205 -8.09 2.61 -17.60
CA ARG A 205 -6.67 2.27 -17.74
C ARG A 205 -5.89 2.38 -16.43
N ILE A 206 -6.51 2.87 -15.35
CA ILE A 206 -5.86 3.05 -14.05
C ILE A 206 -6.31 1.90 -13.14
N ARG A 207 -5.35 1.23 -12.51
CA ARG A 207 -5.58 0.15 -11.54
C ARG A 207 -4.68 0.31 -10.33
N CYS A 208 -5.15 -0.14 -9.16
CA CYS A 208 -4.37 -0.19 -7.94
C CYS A 208 -4.51 -1.57 -7.30
N PHE A 209 -3.39 -2.15 -6.91
CA PHE A 209 -3.32 -3.37 -6.12
C PHE A 209 -2.66 -3.07 -4.77
N ALA A 210 -3.50 -2.95 -3.76
CA ALA A 210 -3.10 -2.68 -2.38
C ALA A 210 -3.00 -4.00 -1.62
N ILE A 211 -1.78 -4.53 -1.45
CA ILE A 211 -1.54 -5.81 -0.77
C ILE A 211 -1.41 -5.57 0.73
N ALA A 212 -2.27 -6.19 1.52
CA ALA A 212 -2.35 -6.04 2.98
C ALA A 212 -2.32 -4.57 3.43
N PRO A 213 -3.20 -3.69 2.91
CA PRO A 213 -3.11 -2.26 3.09
C PRO A 213 -3.31 -1.83 4.55
N ALA A 214 -2.55 -0.82 4.97
CA ALA A 214 -2.91 -0.04 6.15
C ALA A 214 -4.22 0.72 5.90
N ARG A 215 -4.99 0.98 6.96
CA ARG A 215 -6.20 1.81 6.85
C ARG A 215 -5.81 3.23 6.46
N CYS A 216 -6.18 3.64 5.26
CA CYS A 216 -5.75 4.91 4.69
C CYS A 216 -6.88 5.84 4.24
N ILE A 217 -8.07 5.30 3.99
CA ILE A 217 -9.23 6.04 3.48
C ILE A 217 -10.52 5.66 4.21
N SER A 218 -11.49 6.57 4.25
CA SER A 218 -12.83 6.32 4.78
C SER A 218 -13.68 5.49 3.82
N LEU A 219 -14.72 4.83 4.35
CA LEU A 219 -15.57 3.90 3.59
C LEU A 219 -16.18 4.55 2.34
N ASN A 220 -16.65 5.78 2.43
CA ASN A 220 -17.24 6.49 1.29
C ASN A 220 -16.23 6.71 0.14
N LEU A 221 -14.94 6.91 0.45
CA LEU A 221 -13.89 6.96 -0.56
C LEU A 221 -13.60 5.56 -1.11
N ALA A 222 -13.52 4.54 -0.25
CA ALA A 222 -13.32 3.16 -0.69
C ALA A 222 -14.39 2.73 -1.69
N LEU A 223 -15.66 2.99 -1.40
CA LEU A 223 -16.77 2.68 -2.31
C LEU A 223 -16.70 3.48 -3.62
N ARG A 224 -16.30 4.75 -3.58
CA ARG A 224 -16.19 5.61 -4.78
C ARG A 224 -15.10 5.17 -5.75
N TYR A 225 -14.04 4.53 -5.26
CA TYR A 225 -12.91 4.09 -6.05
C TYR A 225 -12.77 2.56 -6.11
N ALA A 226 -13.83 1.81 -5.74
CA ALA A 226 -13.84 0.34 -5.75
C ALA A 226 -13.64 -0.27 -7.15
N ASP A 227 -13.93 0.49 -8.20
CA ASP A 227 -13.73 0.09 -9.60
C ASP A 227 -12.26 0.08 -10.04
N VAL A 228 -11.38 0.78 -9.30
CA VAL A 228 -9.95 0.93 -9.64
C VAL A 228 -9.01 0.43 -8.55
N ILE A 229 -9.48 0.33 -7.29
CA ILE A 229 -8.65 -0.08 -6.15
C ILE A 229 -9.02 -1.48 -5.69
N ASN A 230 -8.10 -2.41 -5.88
CA ASN A 230 -8.20 -3.80 -5.43
C ASN A 230 -7.43 -3.96 -4.12
N SER A 231 -8.13 -4.16 -3.00
CA SER A 231 -7.52 -4.48 -1.71
C SER A 231 -7.37 -5.98 -1.55
N VAL A 232 -6.15 -6.45 -1.47
CA VAL A 232 -5.83 -7.88 -1.32
C VAL A 232 -5.44 -8.16 0.12
N VAL A 233 -6.23 -8.97 0.80
CA VAL A 233 -6.00 -9.37 2.20
C VAL A 233 -5.96 -10.88 2.31
N LEU A 234 -5.03 -11.39 3.14
CA LEU A 234 -5.02 -12.80 3.48
C LEU A 234 -6.08 -13.06 4.55
N GLN A 235 -7.06 -13.88 4.21
CA GLN A 235 -8.06 -14.34 5.16
C GLN A 235 -7.59 -15.66 5.79
N VAL A 236 -7.19 -15.62 7.08
CA VAL A 236 -6.83 -16.83 7.83
C VAL A 236 -8.08 -17.29 8.59
N LYS A 237 -8.67 -18.40 8.17
CA LYS A 237 -9.65 -19.12 8.99
C LYS A 237 -8.87 -19.89 10.06
N PHE A 238 -8.96 -19.47 11.32
CA PHE A 238 -8.57 -20.34 12.41
C PHE A 238 -9.55 -21.51 12.44
N MET A 239 -9.15 -22.67 11.94
CA MET A 239 -9.85 -23.91 12.25
C MET A 239 -9.61 -24.19 13.72
N THR A 240 -10.58 -23.87 14.55
CA THR A 240 -10.64 -24.42 15.91
C THR A 240 -10.99 -25.89 15.74
N TYR A 241 -9.98 -26.75 15.82
CA TYR A 241 -10.20 -28.16 16.07
C TYR A 241 -10.68 -28.28 17.52
N TYR A 242 -11.99 -28.34 17.69
CA TYR A 242 -12.58 -28.96 18.87
C TYR A 242 -12.96 -30.37 18.43
N GLU A 243 -12.11 -31.35 18.79
CA GLU A 243 -12.54 -32.71 19.04
C GLU A 243 -12.96 -32.84 20.52
#